data_8f0d18df5528ce1a99abb488e44190e9
#
_entry.id   8f0d18df5528ce1a99abb488e44190e9
#
_cell.length_a   1.000
_cell.length_b   1.000
_cell.length_c   1.000
_cell.angle_alpha   90.00
_cell.angle_beta   90.00
_cell.angle_gamma   90.00
#
_symmetry.space_group_name_H-M   'P 1'
#
loop_
_entity.id
_entity.type
_entity.pdbx_description
1 polymer ?
#
loop_
_entity_poly.entity_id
_entity_poly.type
_entity_poly.pdbx_seq_one_letter_code
_entity_poly.pdbx_strand_id
1 'polypeptide(L)'
;MTVVTARHEDRTHGMTANAFTSVSLDPPLILVSLDNRSFMHRILPVTRRHGVSVLTENQEYLSNHFAGRTIEGLHVRFVQQNGVPLLEGAVAHFIVEVIDVHPAGDHTLYISRVDFFQAFDDRPLLFYAGQYQQLRAEQIKAARYPQDEFSLFSIGSVDPPVV
;
A
#
# COMPACT_ATOMS: atom_id res chain seq x y z
N MET A 1 6.55 3.75 5.19
CA MET A 1 6.53 2.27 5.10
C MET A 1 5.18 1.81 4.62
N THR A 2 5.13 0.75 3.81
CA THR A 2 3.89 0.20 3.29
C THR A 2 3.79 -1.31 3.56
N VAL A 3 2.57 -1.83 3.58
CA VAL A 3 2.30 -3.28 3.51
C VAL A 3 1.45 -3.54 2.28
N VAL A 4 1.93 -4.43 1.42
CA VAL A 4 1.20 -4.96 0.27
C VAL A 4 0.39 -6.16 0.75
N THR A 5 -0.89 -6.21 0.42
CA THR A 5 -1.81 -7.27 0.81
C THR A 5 -2.53 -7.86 -0.38
N ALA A 6 -2.70 -9.17 -0.42
CA ALA A 6 -3.49 -9.85 -1.43
C ALA A 6 -4.28 -11.00 -0.80
N ARG A 7 -5.44 -11.32 -1.40
CA ARG A 7 -6.21 -12.50 -1.04
C ARG A 7 -5.88 -13.63 -2.03
N HIS A 8 -5.43 -14.76 -1.51
CA HIS A 8 -5.12 -15.95 -2.30
C HIS A 8 -5.55 -17.19 -1.51
N GLU A 9 -6.27 -18.12 -2.16
CA GLU A 9 -6.78 -19.36 -1.53
C GLU A 9 -7.50 -19.12 -0.20
N ASP A 10 -8.42 -18.14 -0.17
CA ASP A 10 -9.20 -17.73 1.00
C ASP A 10 -8.39 -17.20 2.20
N ARG A 11 -7.10 -16.98 2.02
CA ARG A 11 -6.21 -16.38 3.01
C ARG A 11 -5.76 -14.98 2.60
N THR A 12 -5.61 -14.13 3.59
CA THR A 12 -4.96 -12.83 3.42
C THR A 12 -3.46 -13.00 3.61
N HIS A 13 -2.70 -12.58 2.61
CA HIS A 13 -1.24 -12.50 2.66
C HIS A 13 -0.82 -11.04 2.70
N GLY A 14 0.20 -10.76 3.50
CA GLY A 14 0.78 -9.43 3.62
C GLY A 14 2.30 -9.49 3.53
N MET A 15 2.90 -8.44 2.99
CA MET A 15 4.34 -8.25 2.92
C MET A 15 4.69 -6.78 3.08
N THR A 16 5.64 -6.47 3.96
CA THR A 16 6.19 -5.12 4.08
C THR A 16 7.03 -4.77 2.87
N ALA A 17 6.75 -3.62 2.29
CA ALA A 17 7.50 -3.07 1.18
C ALA A 17 7.88 -1.62 1.45
N ASN A 18 9.16 -1.29 1.29
CA ASN A 18 9.66 0.08 1.33
C ASN A 18 9.71 0.69 -0.08
N ALA A 19 9.91 -0.14 -1.09
CA ALA A 19 9.98 0.26 -2.49
C ALA A 19 8.57 0.43 -3.08
N PHE A 20 7.92 1.53 -2.73
CA PHE A 20 6.63 1.99 -3.23
C PHE A 20 6.78 3.41 -3.75
N THR A 21 6.28 3.69 -4.95
CA THR A 21 6.31 5.04 -5.54
C THR A 21 5.13 5.28 -6.48
N SER A 22 4.74 6.55 -6.62
CA SER A 22 3.84 6.99 -7.69
C SER A 22 4.57 6.98 -9.04
N VAL A 23 3.86 6.66 -10.12
CA VAL A 23 4.40 6.57 -11.48
C VAL A 23 3.72 7.56 -12.42
N SER A 24 2.39 7.66 -12.37
CA SER A 24 1.60 8.51 -13.27
C SER A 24 0.34 9.01 -12.55
N LEU A 25 -0.14 10.17 -12.97
CA LEU A 25 -1.41 10.73 -12.53
C LEU A 25 -2.55 10.47 -13.52
N ASP A 26 -2.22 10.33 -14.81
CA ASP A 26 -3.19 10.03 -15.86
C ASP A 26 -2.61 9.01 -16.86
N PRO A 27 -3.08 7.74 -16.84
CA PRO A 27 -3.89 7.16 -15.76
C PRO A 27 -3.11 7.10 -14.43
N PRO A 28 -3.79 7.02 -13.27
CA PRO A 28 -3.13 6.95 -11.98
C PRO A 28 -2.44 5.59 -11.82
N LEU A 29 -1.11 5.61 -11.72
CA LEU A 29 -0.26 4.42 -11.60
C LEU A 29 0.67 4.51 -10.40
N ILE A 30 0.87 3.37 -9.77
CA ILE A 30 1.90 3.15 -8.75
C ILE A 30 2.82 2.01 -9.14
N LEU A 31 4.00 1.98 -8.53
CA LEU A 31 4.96 0.88 -8.63
C LEU A 31 5.25 0.32 -7.24
N VAL A 32 5.31 -1.00 -7.17
CA VAL A 32 5.88 -1.74 -6.03
C VAL A 32 7.00 -2.64 -6.54
N SER A 33 8.17 -2.61 -5.89
CA SER A 33 9.27 -3.53 -6.18
C SER A 33 9.30 -4.64 -5.14
N LEU A 34 9.26 -5.90 -5.60
CA LEU A 34 9.19 -7.09 -4.75
C LEU A 34 10.39 -8.02 -5.00
N ASP A 35 11.01 -8.52 -3.92
CA ASP A 35 12.01 -9.57 -4.00
C ASP A 35 11.41 -10.83 -4.65
N ASN A 36 12.11 -11.39 -5.65
CA ASN A 36 11.68 -12.57 -6.41
C ASN A 36 11.50 -13.83 -5.55
N ARG A 37 12.09 -13.87 -4.35
CA ARG A 37 11.94 -14.97 -3.38
C ARG A 37 10.70 -14.83 -2.52
N SER A 38 10.06 -13.66 -2.53
CA SER A 38 8.90 -13.37 -1.67
C SER A 38 7.69 -14.20 -2.09
N PHE A 39 6.84 -14.54 -1.10
CA PHE A 39 5.57 -15.20 -1.40
C PHE A 39 4.64 -14.28 -2.20
N MET A 40 4.67 -12.97 -1.93
CA MET A 40 3.87 -11.98 -2.65
C MET A 40 4.19 -11.96 -4.14
N HIS A 41 5.49 -12.04 -4.52
CA HIS A 41 5.90 -12.16 -5.93
C HIS A 41 5.26 -13.37 -6.63
N ARG A 42 5.08 -14.49 -5.92
CA ARG A 42 4.47 -15.70 -6.50
C ARG A 42 2.97 -15.59 -6.71
N ILE A 43 2.26 -14.84 -5.87
CA ILE A 43 0.80 -14.75 -5.93
C ILE A 43 0.28 -13.58 -6.75
N LEU A 44 1.01 -12.46 -6.85
CA LEU A 44 0.55 -11.27 -7.58
C LEU A 44 0.24 -11.54 -9.08
N PRO A 45 1.00 -12.36 -9.80
CA PRO A 45 0.66 -12.69 -11.20
C PRO A 45 -0.69 -13.40 -11.34
N VAL A 46 -1.14 -14.11 -10.30
CA VAL A 46 -2.41 -14.83 -10.27
C VAL A 46 -3.54 -13.93 -9.78
N THR A 47 -3.33 -13.24 -8.67
CA THR A 47 -4.38 -12.41 -8.04
C THR A 47 -4.62 -11.11 -8.79
N ARG A 48 -3.59 -10.56 -9.43
CA ARG A 48 -3.53 -9.28 -10.14
C ARG A 48 -3.97 -8.07 -9.31
N ARG A 49 -5.05 -8.20 -8.52
CA ARG A 49 -5.53 -7.16 -7.61
C ARG A 49 -4.92 -7.31 -6.23
N HIS A 50 -4.48 -6.21 -5.69
CA HIS A 50 -3.88 -6.17 -4.35
C HIS A 50 -4.14 -4.82 -3.67
N GLY A 51 -3.96 -4.82 -2.35
CA GLY A 51 -4.00 -3.63 -1.51
C GLY A 51 -2.60 -3.12 -1.21
N VAL A 52 -2.48 -1.82 -1.04
CA VAL A 52 -1.31 -1.20 -0.41
C VAL A 52 -1.79 -0.30 0.72
N SER A 53 -1.30 -0.55 1.93
CA SER A 53 -1.60 0.25 3.12
C SER A 53 -0.34 1.01 3.53
N VAL A 54 -0.41 2.34 3.55
CA VAL A 54 0.68 3.18 4.08
C VAL A 54 0.55 3.24 5.59
N LEU A 55 1.55 2.73 6.32
CA LEU A 55 1.49 2.57 7.76
C LEU A 55 1.60 3.89 8.52
N THR A 56 0.88 3.99 9.65
CA THR A 56 1.06 5.07 10.63
C THR A 56 2.29 4.84 11.50
N GLU A 57 2.79 5.90 12.13
CA GLU A 57 3.94 5.85 13.05
C GLU A 57 3.76 4.84 14.20
N ASN A 58 2.51 4.53 14.57
CA ASN A 58 2.16 3.58 15.62
C ASN A 58 2.08 2.12 15.12
N GLN A 59 2.27 1.88 13.82
CA GLN A 59 2.16 0.56 13.18
C GLN A 59 3.52 -0.08 12.86
N GLU A 60 4.60 0.33 13.55
CA GLU A 60 5.92 -0.29 13.41
C GLU A 60 5.86 -1.80 13.63
N TYR A 61 5.07 -2.27 14.60
CA TYR A 61 4.89 -3.69 14.90
C TYR A 61 4.33 -4.48 13.71
N LEU A 62 3.40 -3.88 12.92
CA LEU A 62 2.88 -4.48 11.69
C LEU A 62 3.96 -4.51 10.60
N SER A 63 4.74 -3.43 10.46
CA SER A 63 5.86 -3.40 9.53
C SER A 63 6.85 -4.52 9.82
N ASN A 64 7.21 -4.72 11.08
CA ASN A 64 8.10 -5.82 11.51
C ASN A 64 7.47 -7.19 11.25
N HIS A 65 6.20 -7.37 11.61
CA HIS A 65 5.47 -8.63 11.44
C HIS A 65 5.48 -9.09 9.97
N PHE A 66 5.11 -8.20 9.06
CA PHE A 66 5.06 -8.49 7.61
C PHE A 66 6.42 -8.44 6.91
N ALA A 67 7.48 -8.02 7.61
CA ALA A 67 8.87 -8.14 7.16
C ALA A 67 9.53 -9.48 7.56
N GLY A 68 8.75 -10.45 8.05
CA GLY A 68 9.22 -11.77 8.46
C GLY A 68 9.64 -11.88 9.94
N ARG A 69 9.48 -10.82 10.74
CA ARG A 69 9.63 -10.84 12.20
C ARG A 69 8.29 -11.13 12.85
N THR A 70 7.76 -12.32 12.58
CA THR A 70 6.41 -12.71 12.99
C THR A 70 6.22 -12.59 14.51
N ILE A 71 5.19 -11.86 14.91
CA ILE A 71 4.77 -11.75 16.32
C ILE A 71 3.72 -12.82 16.56
N GLU A 72 4.02 -13.77 17.46
CA GLU A 72 3.10 -14.85 17.81
C GLU A 72 1.86 -14.30 18.52
N GLY A 73 0.69 -14.80 18.15
CA GLY A 73 -0.59 -14.36 18.73
C GLY A 73 -1.06 -12.97 18.28
N LEU A 74 -0.35 -12.29 17.36
CA LEU A 74 -0.79 -11.00 16.86
C LEU A 74 -2.08 -11.15 16.05
N HIS A 75 -3.14 -10.50 16.52
CA HIS A 75 -4.39 -10.37 15.77
C HIS A 75 -4.33 -9.14 14.86
N VAL A 76 -4.03 -9.35 13.57
CA VAL A 76 -4.00 -8.29 12.57
C VAL A 76 -5.43 -7.98 12.11
N ARG A 77 -5.82 -6.70 12.19
CA ARG A 77 -7.13 -6.24 11.72
C ARG A 77 -7.05 -5.76 10.28
N PHE A 78 -7.99 -6.25 9.49
CA PHE A 78 -8.16 -5.86 8.09
C PHE A 78 -9.55 -5.28 7.87
N VAL A 79 -9.62 -4.20 7.10
CA VAL A 79 -10.84 -3.74 6.47
C VAL A 79 -10.92 -4.35 5.06
N GLN A 80 -12.11 -4.83 4.69
CA GLN A 80 -12.34 -5.38 3.34
C GLN A 80 -12.95 -4.28 2.47
N GLN A 81 -12.26 -3.93 1.39
CA GLN A 81 -12.76 -2.96 0.44
C GLN A 81 -12.73 -3.57 -0.97
N ASN A 82 -13.86 -3.68 -1.62
CA ASN A 82 -13.99 -4.29 -2.96
C ASN A 82 -13.33 -5.70 -3.05
N GLY A 83 -13.40 -6.49 -1.97
CA GLY A 83 -12.82 -7.84 -1.89
C GLY A 83 -11.30 -7.87 -1.64
N VAL A 84 -10.67 -6.72 -1.46
CA VAL A 84 -9.23 -6.61 -1.17
C VAL A 84 -9.03 -6.29 0.31
N PRO A 85 -8.18 -7.03 1.04
CA PRO A 85 -7.85 -6.74 2.43
C PRO A 85 -6.89 -5.55 2.53
N LEU A 86 -7.20 -4.59 3.41
CA LEU A 86 -6.37 -3.43 3.73
C LEU A 86 -6.15 -3.36 5.24
N LEU A 87 -5.01 -2.89 5.70
CA LEU A 87 -4.74 -2.79 7.13
C LEU A 87 -5.56 -1.67 7.78
N GLU A 88 -6.29 -2.01 8.85
CA GLU A 88 -7.03 -1.02 9.62
C GLU A 88 -6.09 0.03 10.24
N GLY A 89 -6.51 1.30 10.23
CA GLY A 89 -5.78 2.41 10.84
C GLY A 89 -4.50 2.84 10.10
N ALA A 90 -4.37 2.53 8.82
CA ALA A 90 -3.27 3.04 7.98
C ALA A 90 -3.51 4.51 7.57
N VAL A 91 -2.43 5.23 7.23
CA VAL A 91 -2.49 6.63 6.72
C VAL A 91 -3.18 6.73 5.38
N ALA A 92 -2.97 5.72 4.53
CA ALA A 92 -3.63 5.68 3.22
C ALA A 92 -3.81 4.24 2.75
N HIS A 93 -4.87 4.05 1.96
CA HIS A 93 -5.21 2.81 1.31
C HIS A 93 -5.24 2.98 -0.20
N PHE A 94 -4.65 2.02 -0.89
CA PHE A 94 -4.77 1.86 -2.34
C PHE A 94 -5.30 0.46 -2.64
N ILE A 95 -6.22 0.36 -3.59
CA ILE A 95 -6.54 -0.88 -4.27
C ILE A 95 -6.11 -0.72 -5.71
N VAL A 96 -5.33 -1.66 -6.18
CA VAL A 96 -4.67 -1.54 -7.47
C VAL A 96 -4.74 -2.86 -8.25
N GLU A 97 -4.68 -2.74 -9.58
CA GLU A 97 -4.59 -3.85 -10.51
C GLU A 97 -3.25 -3.80 -11.25
N VAL A 98 -2.51 -4.91 -11.23
CA VAL A 98 -1.25 -5.06 -11.97
C VAL A 98 -1.53 -4.96 -13.47
N ILE A 99 -0.92 -3.99 -14.14
CA ILE A 99 -1.03 -3.77 -15.58
C ILE A 99 0.27 -4.10 -16.31
N ASP A 100 1.43 -4.00 -15.63
CA ASP A 100 2.71 -4.28 -16.23
C ASP A 100 3.72 -4.83 -15.21
N VAL A 101 4.69 -5.65 -15.67
CA VAL A 101 5.64 -6.37 -14.82
C VAL A 101 6.99 -6.39 -15.48
N HIS A 102 8.03 -5.90 -14.79
CA HIS A 102 9.39 -5.82 -15.28
C HIS A 102 10.38 -6.51 -14.33
N PRO A 103 11.07 -7.57 -14.77
CA PRO A 103 12.20 -8.13 -14.04
C PRO A 103 13.32 -7.10 -13.87
N ALA A 104 13.86 -6.97 -12.67
CA ALA A 104 14.91 -6.01 -12.31
C ALA A 104 15.90 -6.66 -11.32
N GLY A 105 16.82 -7.48 -11.81
CA GLY A 105 17.79 -8.20 -10.98
C GLY A 105 17.12 -9.25 -10.09
N ASP A 106 17.34 -9.14 -8.77
CA ASP A 106 16.72 -10.01 -7.75
C ASP A 106 15.32 -9.55 -7.32
N HIS A 107 14.79 -8.50 -7.96
CA HIS A 107 13.46 -7.95 -7.75
C HIS A 107 12.66 -7.95 -9.05
N THR A 108 11.36 -7.78 -8.90
CA THR A 108 10.41 -7.53 -9.99
C THR A 108 9.60 -6.27 -9.67
N LEU A 109 9.50 -5.39 -10.68
CA LEU A 109 8.71 -4.16 -10.60
C LEU A 109 7.29 -4.46 -11.07
N TYR A 110 6.32 -4.18 -10.22
CA TYR A 110 4.90 -4.31 -10.51
C TYR A 110 4.31 -2.91 -10.69
N ILE A 111 3.98 -2.54 -11.92
CA ILE A 111 3.25 -1.31 -12.23
C ILE A 111 1.77 -1.63 -12.18
N SER A 112 1.04 -0.86 -11.39
CA SER A 112 -0.37 -1.13 -11.11
C SER A 112 -1.20 0.14 -11.28
N ARG A 113 -2.37 -0.01 -11.92
CA ARG A 113 -3.38 1.04 -12.01
C ARG A 113 -4.10 1.15 -10.68
N VAL A 114 -4.32 2.39 -10.22
CA VAL A 114 -5.08 2.67 -9.00
C VAL A 114 -6.58 2.64 -9.32
N ASP A 115 -7.31 1.69 -8.72
CA ASP A 115 -8.77 1.57 -8.82
C ASP A 115 -9.48 2.25 -7.65
N PHE A 116 -8.80 2.39 -6.50
CA PHE A 116 -9.32 3.04 -5.30
C PHE A 116 -8.18 3.66 -4.50
N PHE A 117 -8.42 4.84 -3.98
CA PHE A 117 -7.52 5.55 -3.07
C PHE A 117 -8.33 6.21 -1.95
N GLN A 118 -7.81 6.12 -0.73
CA GLN A 118 -8.32 6.84 0.44
C GLN A 118 -7.15 7.22 1.35
N ALA A 119 -7.12 8.48 1.79
CA ALA A 119 -6.14 8.97 2.75
C ALA A 119 -6.83 9.43 4.04
N PHE A 120 -6.09 9.35 5.14
CA PHE A 120 -6.51 9.76 6.48
C PHE A 120 -5.51 10.76 7.06
N ASP A 121 -5.98 11.62 7.96
CA ASP A 121 -5.13 12.63 8.61
C ASP A 121 -4.37 11.99 9.79
N ASP A 122 -3.28 11.27 9.47
CA ASP A 122 -2.42 10.63 10.45
C ASP A 122 -0.94 10.74 10.01
N ARG A 123 0.00 10.33 10.88
CA ARG A 123 1.44 10.44 10.64
C ARG A 123 2.00 9.15 10.06
N PRO A 124 2.73 9.22 8.92
CA PRO A 124 3.28 8.03 8.30
C PRO A 124 4.48 7.47 9.07
N LEU A 125 4.61 6.14 9.07
CA LEU A 125 5.80 5.44 9.54
C LEU A 125 6.94 5.63 8.53
N LEU A 126 8.03 6.26 8.98
CA LEU A 126 9.23 6.47 8.17
C LEU A 126 10.25 5.37 8.43
N PHE A 127 11.06 5.10 7.40
CA PHE A 127 12.22 4.20 7.52
C PHE A 127 13.42 4.87 6.84
N TYR A 128 14.45 5.14 7.62
CA TYR A 128 15.65 5.82 7.15
C TYR A 128 16.89 5.22 7.80
N ALA A 129 17.94 5.01 7.01
CA ALA A 129 19.22 4.46 7.47
C ALA A 129 19.08 3.17 8.30
N GLY A 130 18.14 2.26 7.90
CA GLY A 130 17.93 0.99 8.59
C GLY A 130 17.10 1.07 9.88
N GLN A 131 16.52 2.23 10.19
CA GLN A 131 15.77 2.45 11.42
C GLN A 131 14.40 3.10 11.13
N TYR A 132 13.42 2.80 11.98
CA TYR A 132 12.15 3.50 11.98
C TYR A 132 12.32 4.90 12.59
N GLN A 133 11.64 5.87 12.00
CA GLN A 133 11.70 7.28 12.37
C GLN A 133 10.30 7.88 12.44
N GLN A 134 10.17 9.00 13.12
CA GLN A 134 8.94 9.80 13.20
C GLN A 134 9.17 11.20 12.65
N LEU A 135 8.13 11.79 12.06
CA LEU A 135 8.14 13.19 11.66
C LEU A 135 8.12 14.09 12.89
N ARG A 136 8.97 15.12 12.91
CA ARG A 136 8.91 16.17 13.95
C ARG A 136 7.64 17.01 13.76
N ALA A 137 6.99 17.38 14.87
CA ALA A 137 5.74 18.14 14.86
C ALA A 137 5.82 19.48 14.08
N GLU A 138 7.00 20.12 14.05
CA GLU A 138 7.25 21.34 13.30
C GLU A 138 7.22 21.14 11.78
N GLN A 139 7.63 19.98 11.30
CA GLN A 139 7.65 19.63 9.87
C GLN A 139 6.23 19.35 9.33
N ILE A 140 5.32 18.89 10.19
CA ILE A 140 3.94 18.57 9.81
C ILE A 140 3.11 19.83 9.54
N LYS A 141 3.37 20.92 10.27
CA LYS A 141 2.66 22.20 10.06
C LYS A 141 2.98 22.85 8.71
N ALA A 142 4.17 22.59 8.16
CA ALA A 142 4.60 23.11 6.87
C ALA A 142 4.06 22.30 5.66
N ALA A 143 3.63 21.05 5.89
CA ALA A 143 3.20 20.12 4.85
C ALA A 143 1.68 20.04 4.64
N ARG A 144 0.89 20.96 5.23
CA ARG A 144 -0.55 21.04 4.92
C ARG A 144 -0.73 21.57 3.50
N TYR A 145 -0.89 20.66 2.55
CA TYR A 145 -1.41 21.02 1.23
C TYR A 145 -2.79 21.66 1.38
N PRO A 146 -3.10 22.70 0.60
CA PRO A 146 -4.46 23.21 0.53
C PRO A 146 -5.41 22.05 0.21
N GLN A 147 -6.50 21.94 0.97
CA GLN A 147 -7.51 20.85 0.81
C GLN A 147 -8.06 20.78 -0.62
N ASP A 148 -7.94 21.86 -1.37
CA ASP A 148 -8.47 22.02 -2.74
C ASP A 148 -7.67 21.25 -3.80
N GLU A 149 -6.40 20.91 -3.54
CA GLU A 149 -5.58 20.12 -4.50
C GLU A 149 -5.81 18.60 -4.38
N PHE A 150 -6.35 18.12 -3.27
CA PHE A 150 -6.73 16.70 -3.13
C PHE A 150 -7.95 16.30 -3.96
N SER A 151 -8.71 17.25 -4.50
CA SER A 151 -9.81 16.97 -5.43
C SER A 151 -9.33 16.32 -6.73
N LEU A 152 -8.05 16.47 -7.09
CA LEU A 152 -7.45 15.81 -8.26
C LEU A 152 -7.32 14.27 -8.09
N PHE A 153 -7.39 13.75 -6.86
CA PHE A 153 -7.36 12.31 -6.56
C PHE A 153 -8.75 11.73 -6.25
N SER A 154 -9.79 12.54 -6.30
CA SER A 154 -11.17 12.05 -6.27
C SER A 154 -11.43 11.39 -7.63
N ILE A 155 -11.04 10.11 -7.75
CA ILE A 155 -11.51 9.27 -8.84
C ILE A 155 -13.03 9.23 -8.66
N GLY A 156 -13.72 9.98 -9.52
CA GLY A 156 -15.18 10.10 -9.49
C GLY A 156 -15.80 8.72 -9.37
N SER A 157 -16.84 8.60 -8.57
CA SER A 157 -17.68 7.42 -8.54
C SER A 157 -18.03 7.06 -9.99
N VAL A 158 -17.50 5.95 -10.48
CA VAL A 158 -17.94 5.39 -11.76
C VAL A 158 -19.35 4.92 -11.49
N ASP A 159 -20.34 5.68 -11.96
CA ASP A 159 -21.73 5.23 -11.98
C ASP A 159 -21.78 3.89 -12.73
N PRO A 160 -22.47 2.88 -12.19
CA PRO A 160 -22.64 1.62 -12.92
C PRO A 160 -23.35 1.88 -14.24
N PRO A 161 -23.01 1.18 -15.31
CA PRO A 161 -23.67 1.33 -16.59
C PRO A 161 -25.17 1.10 -16.41
N VAL A 162 -25.97 2.08 -16.84
CA VAL A 162 -27.42 1.92 -16.94
C VAL A 162 -27.71 0.88 -18.00
N VAL A 163 -28.39 -0.19 -17.60
CA VAL A 163 -28.87 -1.27 -18.47
C VAL A 163 -30.08 -0.76 -19.28
#